data_c3509bf2b76d0c08c71e287cb0908009
#
_entry.id   c3509bf2b76d0c08c71e287cb0908009
#
_cell.length_a   1.000
_cell.length_b   1.000
_cell.length_c   1.000
_cell.angle_alpha   90.00
_cell.angle_beta   90.00
_cell.angle_gamma   90.00
#
_symmetry.space_group_name_H-M   'P 1'
#
loop_
_entity.id
_entity.type
_entity.pdbx_description
1 polymer ?
#
loop_
_entity_poly.entity_id
_entity_poly.type
_entity_poly.pdbx_seq_one_letter_code
_entity_poly.pdbx_strand_id
1 'polypeptide(L)'
;HMHQNLSKSLVELAGLMREGALSACALAEEVLDRHARHGTQLNAYKTWDAARIRQAAGASDIGLKKGGPAGPLHGLPVSVKDLFGVEGYPTFAGAPRRLPEAWEREGPVIRGLRGQAAVVTGKSHTTEFAFGGTGANIHWGAPRNPWGGAEHRSPGGSSSGAGVSLGEGSA
;
A
#
# COMPACT_ATOMS: atom_id res chain seq x y z
N HIS A 1 -7.27 6.35 -20.86
CA HIS A 1 -7.98 5.18 -20.31
C HIS A 1 -7.14 4.28 -19.40
N MET A 2 -5.85 4.62 -19.11
CA MET A 2 -4.89 3.73 -18.45
C MET A 2 -5.02 3.62 -16.91
N HIS A 3 -5.95 4.34 -16.27
CA HIS A 3 -6.15 4.30 -14.80
C HIS A 3 -7.63 4.34 -14.42
N GLN A 4 -8.48 3.76 -15.25
CA GLN A 4 -9.93 3.82 -15.07
C GLN A 4 -10.40 3.11 -13.79
N ASN A 5 -9.63 2.12 -13.32
CA ASN A 5 -10.01 1.37 -12.13
C ASN A 5 -9.66 2.08 -10.82
N LEU A 6 -8.59 2.87 -10.80
CA LEU A 6 -8.14 3.55 -9.57
C LEU A 6 -9.09 4.66 -9.07
N SER A 7 -10.12 5.00 -9.83
CA SER A 7 -11.19 5.93 -9.41
C SER A 7 -12.45 5.22 -8.90
N LYS A 8 -12.49 3.88 -8.97
CA LYS A 8 -13.62 3.09 -8.51
C LYS A 8 -13.60 2.90 -6.99
N SER A 9 -14.75 2.70 -6.40
CA SER A 9 -14.84 2.31 -4.99
C SER A 9 -14.32 0.88 -4.77
N LEU A 10 -13.90 0.58 -3.54
CA LEU A 10 -13.46 -0.78 -3.18
C LEU A 10 -14.56 -1.82 -3.42
N VAL A 11 -15.83 -1.45 -3.24
CA VAL A 11 -16.98 -2.33 -3.47
C VAL A 11 -17.10 -2.68 -4.96
N GLU A 12 -16.95 -1.69 -5.84
CA GLU A 12 -16.97 -1.89 -7.30
C GLU A 12 -15.79 -2.78 -7.74
N LEU A 13 -14.58 -2.49 -7.26
CA LEU A 13 -13.40 -3.28 -7.58
C LEU A 13 -13.54 -4.73 -7.12
N ALA A 14 -14.01 -4.94 -5.88
CA ALA A 14 -14.27 -6.27 -5.35
C ALA A 14 -15.34 -7.03 -6.16
N GLY A 15 -16.37 -6.32 -6.65
CA GLY A 15 -17.37 -6.88 -7.57
C GLY A 15 -16.75 -7.36 -8.87
N LEU A 16 -15.99 -6.48 -9.54
CA LEU A 16 -15.30 -6.80 -10.80
C LEU A 16 -14.32 -7.97 -10.66
N MET A 17 -13.62 -8.07 -9.53
CA MET A 17 -12.74 -9.20 -9.23
C MET A 17 -13.52 -10.51 -9.15
N ARG A 18 -14.64 -10.54 -8.40
CA ARG A 18 -15.48 -11.74 -8.25
C ARG A 18 -16.11 -12.19 -9.57
N GLU A 19 -16.46 -11.24 -10.41
CA GLU A 19 -17.05 -11.49 -11.74
C GLU A 19 -15.99 -11.89 -12.78
N GLY A 20 -14.70 -11.77 -12.44
CA GLY A 20 -13.60 -12.00 -13.37
C GLY A 20 -13.45 -10.92 -14.45
N ALA A 21 -14.12 -9.80 -14.31
CA ALA A 21 -14.03 -8.65 -15.21
C ALA A 21 -12.75 -7.82 -14.98
N LEU A 22 -12.13 -7.94 -13.81
CA LEU A 22 -10.85 -7.32 -13.46
C LEU A 22 -9.97 -8.36 -12.78
N SER A 23 -8.70 -8.44 -13.19
CA SER A 23 -7.71 -9.26 -12.49
C SER A 23 -6.90 -8.44 -11.49
N ALA A 24 -6.39 -9.09 -10.44
CA ALA A 24 -5.48 -8.46 -9.49
C ALA A 24 -4.19 -7.99 -10.19
N CYS A 25 -3.69 -8.76 -11.16
CA CYS A 25 -2.53 -8.37 -11.98
C CYS A 25 -2.79 -7.08 -12.76
N ALA A 26 -3.96 -6.93 -13.39
CA ALA A 26 -4.29 -5.72 -14.14
C ALA A 26 -4.36 -4.49 -13.22
N LEU A 27 -5.00 -4.61 -12.07
CA LEU A 27 -5.07 -3.52 -11.09
C LEU A 27 -3.68 -3.19 -10.52
N ALA A 28 -2.86 -4.19 -10.25
CA ALA A 28 -1.49 -3.99 -9.77
C ALA A 28 -0.63 -3.21 -10.78
N GLU A 29 -0.76 -3.44 -12.08
CA GLU A 29 -0.02 -2.66 -13.09
C GLU A 29 -0.48 -1.20 -13.14
N GLU A 30 -1.77 -0.90 -12.95
CA GLU A 30 -2.24 0.49 -12.81
C GLU A 30 -1.62 1.17 -11.58
N VAL A 31 -1.58 0.46 -10.45
CA VAL A 31 -0.94 0.93 -9.20
C VAL A 31 0.56 1.20 -9.40
N LEU A 32 1.26 0.28 -10.05
CA LEU A 32 2.71 0.40 -10.33
C LEU A 32 3.00 1.59 -11.25
N ASP A 33 2.20 1.81 -12.28
CA ASP A 33 2.37 2.94 -13.18
C ASP A 33 2.09 4.28 -12.47
N ARG A 34 1.06 4.35 -11.61
CA ARG A 34 0.81 5.55 -10.79
C ARG A 34 2.00 5.86 -9.88
N HIS A 35 2.52 4.87 -9.19
CA HIS A 35 3.67 5.06 -8.32
C HIS A 35 4.94 5.44 -9.11
N ALA A 36 5.17 4.85 -10.27
CA ALA A 36 6.30 5.22 -11.12
C ALA A 36 6.26 6.69 -11.56
N ARG A 37 5.08 7.25 -11.76
CA ARG A 37 4.89 8.65 -12.17
C ARG A 37 4.97 9.65 -11.01
N HIS A 38 4.48 9.29 -9.84
CA HIS A 38 4.24 10.24 -8.74
C HIS A 38 4.99 9.90 -7.46
N GLY A 39 5.43 8.64 -7.29
CA GLY A 39 5.95 8.13 -6.03
C GLY A 39 7.14 8.89 -5.49
N THR A 40 8.10 9.26 -6.34
CA THR A 40 9.27 10.05 -5.93
C THR A 40 8.87 11.42 -5.39
N GLN A 41 7.89 12.07 -6.00
CA GLN A 41 7.44 13.39 -5.58
C GLN A 41 6.59 13.33 -4.31
N LEU A 42 5.72 12.32 -4.20
CA LEU A 42 4.75 12.21 -3.10
C LEU A 42 5.34 11.54 -1.86
N ASN A 43 6.35 10.68 -2.02
CA ASN A 43 7.05 10.02 -0.92
C ASN A 43 6.12 9.29 0.06
N ALA A 44 5.14 8.54 -0.46
CA ALA A 44 4.17 7.82 0.37
C ALA A 44 4.77 6.63 1.12
N TYR A 45 5.78 5.98 0.53
CA TYR A 45 6.30 4.70 1.00
C TYR A 45 7.75 4.80 1.51
N LYS A 46 7.99 4.16 2.64
CA LYS A 46 9.34 3.86 3.13
C LYS A 46 9.95 2.70 2.36
N THR A 47 9.14 1.69 2.05
CA THR A 47 9.57 0.53 1.28
C THR A 47 8.53 0.19 0.23
N TRP A 48 8.98 0.07 -0.99
CA TRP A 48 8.19 -0.29 -2.16
C TRP A 48 8.93 -1.36 -2.97
N ASP A 49 8.21 -2.42 -3.39
CA ASP A 49 8.81 -3.50 -4.18
C ASP A 49 7.83 -3.97 -5.27
N ALA A 50 8.07 -3.52 -6.49
CA ALA A 50 7.22 -3.83 -7.64
C ALA A 50 7.17 -5.34 -7.95
N ALA A 51 8.27 -6.07 -7.73
CA ALA A 51 8.31 -7.50 -7.98
C ALA A 51 7.40 -8.26 -7.00
N ARG A 52 7.42 -7.88 -5.73
CA ARG A 52 6.53 -8.45 -4.71
C ARG A 52 5.07 -8.14 -4.96
N ILE A 53 4.75 -6.92 -5.42
CA ILE A 53 3.39 -6.54 -5.78
C ILE A 53 2.86 -7.44 -6.90
N ARG A 54 3.65 -7.62 -7.97
CA ARG A 54 3.29 -8.51 -9.08
C ARG A 54 3.11 -9.97 -8.65
N GLN A 55 4.01 -10.45 -7.80
CA GLN A 55 3.93 -11.80 -7.26
C GLN A 55 2.65 -12.01 -6.43
N ALA A 56 2.32 -11.08 -5.54
CA ALA A 56 1.11 -11.14 -4.73
C ALA A 56 -0.16 -11.07 -5.58
N ALA A 57 -0.20 -10.19 -6.59
CA ALA A 57 -1.32 -10.10 -7.52
C ALA A 57 -1.52 -11.38 -8.31
N GLY A 58 -0.44 -11.98 -8.82
CA GLY A 58 -0.48 -13.26 -9.51
C GLY A 58 -1.00 -14.41 -8.62
N ALA A 59 -0.58 -14.44 -7.36
CA ALA A 59 -1.07 -15.42 -6.40
C ALA A 59 -2.57 -15.24 -6.12
N SER A 60 -3.07 -14.00 -6.03
CA SER A 60 -4.49 -13.69 -5.87
C SER A 60 -5.31 -14.22 -7.06
N ASP A 61 -4.87 -13.94 -8.29
CA ASP A 61 -5.55 -14.40 -9.51
C ASP A 61 -5.57 -15.92 -9.62
N ILE A 62 -4.46 -16.60 -9.26
CA ILE A 62 -4.39 -18.06 -9.25
C ILE A 62 -5.35 -18.65 -8.20
N GLY A 63 -5.41 -18.06 -7.01
CA GLY A 63 -6.30 -18.50 -5.94
C GLY A 63 -7.77 -18.45 -6.37
N LEU A 64 -8.18 -17.37 -7.04
CA LEU A 64 -9.54 -17.22 -7.55
C LEU A 64 -9.88 -18.25 -8.64
N LYS A 65 -8.97 -18.46 -9.59
CA LYS A 65 -9.14 -19.47 -10.66
C LYS A 65 -9.28 -20.88 -10.13
N LYS A 66 -8.68 -21.20 -9.00
CA LYS A 66 -8.80 -22.51 -8.33
C LYS A 66 -10.10 -22.66 -7.51
N GLY A 67 -11.02 -21.70 -7.60
CA GLY A 67 -12.29 -21.74 -6.87
C GLY A 67 -12.17 -21.36 -5.39
N GLY A 68 -11.09 -20.73 -5.00
CA GLY A 68 -10.95 -20.17 -3.66
C GLY A 68 -11.98 -19.06 -3.41
N PRO A 69 -12.42 -18.86 -2.15
CA PRO A 69 -13.36 -17.80 -1.84
C PRO A 69 -12.74 -16.44 -2.07
N ALA A 70 -13.43 -15.57 -2.82
CA ALA A 70 -13.08 -14.17 -2.95
C ALA A 70 -13.66 -13.38 -1.78
N GLY A 71 -12.84 -13.06 -0.79
CA GLY A 71 -13.20 -12.12 0.26
C GLY A 71 -13.33 -10.69 -0.25
N PRO A 72 -13.83 -9.75 0.57
CA PRO A 72 -14.05 -8.36 0.16
C PRO A 72 -12.78 -7.60 -0.21
N LEU A 73 -11.61 -8.07 0.19
CA LEU A 73 -10.30 -7.45 -0.11
C LEU A 73 -9.48 -8.24 -1.14
N HIS A 74 -10.04 -9.30 -1.73
CA HIS A 74 -9.33 -10.15 -2.67
C HIS A 74 -8.77 -9.35 -3.84
N GLY A 75 -7.45 -9.45 -4.05
CA GLY A 75 -6.77 -8.77 -5.15
C GLY A 75 -6.65 -7.24 -5.02
N LEU A 76 -7.21 -6.65 -3.97
CA LEU A 76 -7.17 -5.20 -3.80
C LEU A 76 -5.83 -4.72 -3.23
N PRO A 77 -5.30 -3.59 -3.71
CA PRO A 77 -4.07 -3.01 -3.22
C PRO A 77 -4.26 -2.40 -1.82
N VAL A 78 -3.31 -2.67 -0.93
CA VAL A 78 -3.32 -2.17 0.45
C VAL A 78 -1.93 -1.69 0.85
N SER A 79 -1.78 -0.43 1.24
CA SER A 79 -0.58 0.06 1.89
C SER A 79 -0.60 -0.27 3.38
N VAL A 80 0.55 -0.62 3.94
CA VAL A 80 0.68 -0.98 5.35
C VAL A 80 1.60 0.00 6.05
N LYS A 81 1.12 0.63 7.12
CA LYS A 81 1.94 1.53 7.93
C LYS A 81 3.19 0.84 8.44
N ASP A 82 4.34 1.49 8.33
CA ASP A 82 5.65 0.94 8.70
C ASP A 82 5.87 0.78 10.21
N LEU A 83 4.81 0.47 10.93
CA LEU A 83 4.79 -0.03 12.31
C LEU A 83 4.39 -1.50 12.37
N PHE A 84 3.63 -1.96 11.37
CA PHE A 84 3.22 -3.35 11.30
C PHE A 84 4.32 -4.20 10.66
N GLY A 85 4.60 -5.35 11.25
CA GLY A 85 5.40 -6.37 10.60
C GLY A 85 4.69 -6.89 9.34
N VAL A 86 5.42 -6.97 8.26
CA VAL A 86 4.99 -7.62 7.01
C VAL A 86 6.15 -8.49 6.55
N GLU A 87 5.92 -9.78 6.48
CA GLU A 87 6.94 -10.75 6.14
C GLU A 87 7.60 -10.45 4.79
N GLY A 88 8.91 -10.35 4.80
CA GLY A 88 9.71 -9.99 3.62
C GLY A 88 9.86 -8.49 3.38
N TYR A 89 9.31 -7.63 4.24
CA TYR A 89 9.55 -6.19 4.24
C TYR A 89 10.27 -5.75 5.50
N PRO A 90 11.31 -4.89 5.42
CA PRO A 90 11.95 -4.34 6.61
C PRO A 90 10.98 -3.42 7.36
N THR A 91 11.09 -3.34 8.67
CA THR A 91 10.36 -2.40 9.51
C THR A 91 11.31 -1.37 10.10
N PHE A 92 11.00 -0.09 9.91
CA PHE A 92 11.76 1.04 10.45
C PHE A 92 10.99 1.80 11.53
N ALA A 93 9.66 1.75 11.52
CA ALA A 93 8.80 2.53 12.41
C ALA A 93 9.12 4.05 12.38
N GLY A 94 9.57 4.57 11.23
CA GLY A 94 10.02 5.95 11.08
C GLY A 94 11.41 6.24 11.67
N ALA A 95 12.08 5.26 12.28
CA ALA A 95 13.43 5.40 12.85
C ALA A 95 14.50 5.43 11.75
N PRO A 96 15.72 5.97 12.03
CA PRO A 96 16.79 6.07 11.03
C PRO A 96 17.37 4.71 10.61
N ARG A 97 17.17 3.67 11.41
CA ARG A 97 17.69 2.33 11.17
C ARG A 97 16.56 1.30 11.15
N ARG A 98 16.76 0.26 10.33
CA ARG A 98 15.90 -0.93 10.37
C ARG A 98 15.84 -1.49 11.78
N LEU A 99 14.64 -1.80 12.24
CA LEU A 99 14.42 -2.47 13.52
C LEU A 99 14.85 -3.95 13.44
N PRO A 100 15.06 -4.62 14.57
CA PRO A 100 15.36 -6.06 14.59
C PRO A 100 14.33 -6.87 13.79
N GLU A 101 14.76 -7.95 13.14
CA GLU A 101 13.92 -8.79 12.28
C GLU A 101 12.64 -9.31 12.97
N ALA A 102 12.68 -9.46 14.28
CA ALA A 102 11.49 -9.85 15.06
C ALA A 102 10.29 -8.91 14.84
N TRP A 103 10.53 -7.64 14.47
CA TRP A 103 9.49 -6.65 14.16
C TRP A 103 8.88 -6.82 12.78
N GLU A 104 9.38 -7.73 11.98
CA GLU A 104 8.85 -8.06 10.66
C GLU A 104 7.81 -9.19 10.71
N ARG A 105 7.63 -9.82 11.88
CA ARG A 105 6.61 -10.86 12.07
C ARG A 105 5.21 -10.28 11.96
N GLU A 106 4.38 -10.96 11.19
CA GLU A 106 3.01 -10.54 10.97
C GLU A 106 2.12 -10.78 12.18
N GLY A 107 1.44 -9.75 12.62
CA GLY A 107 0.36 -9.85 13.59
C GLY A 107 -0.98 -10.28 12.97
N PRO A 108 -2.05 -10.39 13.79
CA PRO A 108 -3.36 -10.86 13.32
C PRO A 108 -3.96 -10.04 12.18
N VAL A 109 -3.78 -8.72 12.20
CA VAL A 109 -4.31 -7.82 11.16
C VAL A 109 -3.69 -8.13 9.81
N ILE A 110 -2.37 -8.24 9.74
CA ILE A 110 -1.67 -8.51 8.47
C ILE A 110 -1.95 -9.93 7.98
N ARG A 111 -1.98 -10.91 8.89
CA ARG A 111 -2.41 -12.27 8.52
C ARG A 111 -3.84 -12.30 7.99
N GLY A 112 -4.74 -11.49 8.55
CA GLY A 112 -6.11 -11.35 8.05
C GLY A 112 -6.17 -10.80 6.62
N LEU A 113 -5.38 -9.76 6.31
CA LEU A 113 -5.26 -9.21 4.95
C LEU A 113 -4.73 -10.26 3.96
N ARG A 114 -3.70 -10.99 4.35
CA ARG A 114 -3.15 -12.07 3.52
C ARG A 114 -4.15 -13.21 3.33
N GLY A 115 -4.88 -13.58 4.36
CA GLY A 115 -5.94 -14.61 4.29
C GLY A 115 -7.06 -14.24 3.32
N GLN A 116 -7.26 -12.94 3.06
CA GLN A 116 -8.18 -12.45 2.05
C GLN A 116 -7.52 -12.25 0.67
N ALA A 117 -6.27 -12.62 0.50
CA ALA A 117 -5.50 -12.41 -0.73
C ALA A 117 -5.42 -10.93 -1.17
N ALA A 118 -5.41 -9.99 -0.22
CA ALA A 118 -5.12 -8.60 -0.49
C ALA A 118 -3.67 -8.43 -0.98
N VAL A 119 -3.43 -7.46 -1.84
CA VAL A 119 -2.11 -7.18 -2.40
C VAL A 119 -1.44 -6.07 -1.60
N VAL A 120 -0.50 -6.42 -0.73
CA VAL A 120 0.30 -5.42 -0.01
C VAL A 120 1.21 -4.70 -0.99
N THR A 121 1.03 -3.37 -1.13
CA THR A 121 1.80 -2.56 -2.07
C THR A 121 3.11 -2.05 -1.49
N GLY A 122 3.19 -1.90 -0.17
CA GLY A 122 4.41 -1.48 0.50
C GLY A 122 4.20 -1.04 1.92
N LYS A 123 5.31 -0.61 2.54
CA LYS A 123 5.34 -0.05 3.89
C LYS A 123 5.26 1.48 3.79
N SER A 124 4.12 2.04 4.16
CA SER A 124 3.90 3.49 4.09
C SER A 124 4.57 4.23 5.23
N HIS A 125 4.98 5.48 4.97
CA HIS A 125 5.65 6.32 5.96
C HIS A 125 4.80 6.56 7.21
N THR A 126 5.47 6.65 8.33
CA THR A 126 4.96 7.08 9.64
C THR A 126 5.90 8.10 10.27
N THR A 127 5.40 8.95 11.15
CA THR A 127 6.28 9.67 12.07
C THR A 127 7.03 8.68 12.95
N GLU A 128 8.21 9.06 13.48
CA GLU A 128 9.04 8.16 14.27
C GLU A 128 8.27 7.57 15.45
N PHE A 129 8.19 6.24 15.49
CA PHE A 129 7.39 5.45 16.45
C PHE A 129 5.94 5.93 16.62
N ALA A 130 5.34 6.46 15.55
CA ALA A 130 3.99 7.03 15.55
C ALA A 130 3.78 8.22 16.48
N PHE A 131 4.85 8.89 16.91
CA PHE A 131 4.79 10.00 17.82
C PHE A 131 4.83 11.34 17.07
N GLY A 132 3.69 11.77 16.55
CA GLY A 132 3.53 13.06 15.86
C GLY A 132 2.32 13.10 14.94
N GLY A 133 1.67 14.26 14.85
CA GLY A 133 0.44 14.47 14.08
C GLY A 133 0.63 15.14 12.71
N THR A 134 1.82 15.67 12.42
CA THR A 134 2.09 16.44 11.20
C THR A 134 2.58 15.62 10.02
N GLY A 135 3.02 14.40 10.26
CA GLY A 135 3.65 13.56 9.27
C GLY A 135 5.13 13.86 9.01
N ALA A 136 5.70 14.84 9.71
CA ALA A 136 7.12 15.15 9.59
C ALA A 136 8.00 14.03 10.15
N ASN A 137 9.06 13.72 9.43
CA ASN A 137 10.09 12.77 9.85
C ASN A 137 11.46 13.32 9.44
N ILE A 138 12.33 13.56 10.43
CA ILE A 138 13.65 14.17 10.19
C ILE A 138 14.62 13.24 9.44
N HIS A 139 14.37 11.95 9.43
CA HIS A 139 15.23 10.96 8.81
C HIS A 139 14.84 10.68 7.35
N TRP A 140 13.52 10.70 7.05
CA TRP A 140 12.98 10.23 5.78
C TRP A 140 12.17 11.28 5.02
N GLY A 141 12.05 12.50 5.58
CA GLY A 141 11.20 13.55 5.05
C GLY A 141 9.72 13.30 5.37
N ALA A 142 8.88 14.25 5.00
CA ALA A 142 7.43 14.10 5.10
C ALA A 142 6.84 13.67 3.75
N PRO A 143 5.90 12.72 3.72
CA PRO A 143 5.06 12.51 2.54
C PRO A 143 4.37 13.82 2.14
N ARG A 144 4.21 14.03 0.85
CA ARG A 144 3.62 15.26 0.31
C ARG A 144 2.13 15.07 0.08
N ASN A 145 1.33 15.97 0.65
CA ASN A 145 -0.10 15.99 0.37
C ASN A 145 -0.34 16.26 -1.13
N PRO A 146 -0.96 15.34 -1.89
CA PRO A 146 -1.15 15.50 -3.32
C PRO A 146 -2.06 16.68 -3.70
N TRP A 147 -2.87 17.15 -2.77
CA TRP A 147 -3.77 18.30 -2.94
C TRP A 147 -3.09 19.64 -2.65
N GLY A 148 -1.82 19.63 -2.27
CA GLY A 148 -1.07 20.84 -1.89
C GLY A 148 -0.62 21.72 -3.07
N GLY A 149 -0.69 21.24 -4.29
CA GLY A 149 -0.17 21.96 -5.45
C GLY A 149 1.33 22.24 -5.34
N ALA A 150 1.75 23.46 -5.58
CA ALA A 150 3.16 23.88 -5.45
C ALA A 150 3.63 23.96 -3.98
N GLU A 151 2.71 24.17 -3.04
CA GLU A 151 3.02 24.27 -1.62
C GLU A 151 3.11 22.88 -0.99
N HIS A 152 4.08 22.70 -0.10
CA HIS A 152 4.14 21.50 0.72
C HIS A 152 3.14 21.65 1.87
N ARG A 153 2.05 20.88 1.80
CA ARG A 153 1.06 20.79 2.88
C ARG A 153 1.26 19.52 3.67
N SER A 154 1.05 19.59 4.99
CA SER A 154 1.10 18.44 5.85
C SER A 154 0.10 17.36 5.38
N PRO A 155 0.54 16.09 5.28
CA PRO A 155 -0.36 14.99 4.98
C PRO A 155 -1.17 14.53 6.21
N GLY A 156 -0.85 15.08 7.39
CA GLY A 156 -1.29 14.54 8.66
C GLY A 156 -0.42 13.38 9.13
N GLY A 157 -0.68 12.85 10.29
CA GLY A 157 0.09 11.77 10.89
C GLY A 157 -0.63 11.20 12.12
N SER A 158 -0.07 10.20 12.68
CA SER A 158 1.23 9.55 12.43
C SER A 158 1.29 8.69 11.16
N SER A 159 0.16 8.25 10.60
CA SER A 159 0.05 7.45 9.36
C SER A 159 0.18 8.32 8.11
N SER A 160 1.28 9.06 8.01
CA SER A 160 1.49 10.09 7.00
C SER A 160 1.46 9.55 5.57
N GLY A 161 2.05 8.39 5.34
CA GLY A 161 2.06 7.76 4.01
C GLY A 161 0.71 7.16 3.59
N ALA A 162 -0.16 6.80 4.52
CA ALA A 162 -1.43 6.14 4.21
C ALA A 162 -2.36 7.02 3.38
N GLY A 163 -2.64 8.24 3.86
CA GLY A 163 -3.47 9.19 3.10
C GLY A 163 -2.85 9.59 1.76
N VAL A 164 -1.52 9.70 1.72
CA VAL A 164 -0.80 10.05 0.49
C VAL A 164 -0.85 8.90 -0.52
N SER A 165 -0.73 7.64 -0.10
CA SER A 165 -0.84 6.47 -1.00
C SER A 165 -2.24 6.37 -1.64
N LEU A 166 -3.28 6.67 -0.89
CA LEU A 166 -4.64 6.75 -1.42
C LEU A 166 -4.78 7.90 -2.44
N GLY A 167 -4.28 9.09 -2.11
CA GLY A 167 -4.31 10.23 -3.03
C GLY A 167 -3.45 10.03 -4.28
N GLU A 168 -2.37 9.25 -4.16
CA GLU A 168 -1.55 8.81 -5.30
C GLU A 168 -2.30 7.80 -6.19
N GLY A 169 -3.17 6.98 -5.61
CA GLY A 169 -3.81 5.85 -6.28
C GLY A 169 -2.91 4.61 -6.30
N SER A 170 -2.10 4.41 -5.28
CA SER A 170 -1.20 3.26 -5.13
C SER A 170 -1.63 2.28 -4.02
N ALA A 171 -2.77 2.56 -3.39
CA ALA A 171 -3.39 1.69 -2.40
C ALA A 171 -4.89 1.87 -2.38
#